data_e4d409e63a21dc2a93cced1c9c65567f
#
_entry.id   e4d409e63a21dc2a93cced1c9c65567f
#
_cell.length_a   1.000
_cell.length_b   1.000
_cell.length_c   1.000
_cell.angle_alpha   90.00
_cell.angle_beta   90.00
_cell.angle_gamma   90.00
#
_symmetry.space_group_name_H-M   'P 1'
#
loop_
_entity.id
_entity.type
_entity.pdbx_description
1 polymer ?
#
loop_
_entity_poly.entity_id
_entity_poly.type
_entity_poly.pdbx_seq_one_letter_code
_entity_poly.pdbx_strand_id
1 'polypeptide(L)'
;KGKFVVGVTNARTGKSEYLDGLTDDRKFTASRATCAMPLLFPSIRINGEKYYDGGVADPIPAQHALSDGCGRLILVLTQPKGYRKRLGKQTKAAARLLSVKYPALSKALLERHLVYNRQVLFCEELEKQGRALILRPESPLDSFEKDIETLRQTYRMGHALCESRMDEIKAFIAQA
;
A
#
# COMPACT_ATOMS: atom_id res chain seq x y z
N LYS A 1 -6.50 -17.44 14.81
CA LYS A 1 -5.54 -17.47 13.70
C LYS A 1 -5.66 -16.14 12.95
N GLY A 2 -4.52 -15.44 12.73
CA GLY A 2 -4.49 -14.22 11.95
C GLY A 2 -4.76 -14.50 10.45
N LYS A 3 -5.31 -13.51 9.75
CA LYS A 3 -5.43 -13.52 8.28
C LYS A 3 -4.22 -12.77 7.70
N PHE A 4 -3.70 -13.23 6.57
CA PHE A 4 -2.76 -12.48 5.76
C PHE A 4 -3.43 -12.14 4.43
N VAL A 5 -3.80 -10.88 4.25
CA VAL A 5 -4.52 -10.38 3.07
C VAL A 5 -3.60 -9.54 2.21
N VAL A 6 -3.59 -9.82 0.91
CA VAL A 6 -2.76 -9.12 -0.08
C VAL A 6 -3.66 -8.35 -1.05
N GLY A 7 -3.56 -7.03 -1.02
CA GLY A 7 -4.25 -6.17 -1.98
C GLY A 7 -3.56 -6.18 -3.34
N VAL A 8 -4.33 -6.35 -4.42
CA VAL A 8 -3.86 -6.32 -5.81
C VAL A 8 -4.81 -5.48 -6.67
N THR A 9 -4.34 -5.00 -7.81
CA THR A 9 -5.18 -4.30 -8.79
C THR A 9 -5.44 -5.18 -10.00
N ASN A 10 -6.71 -5.48 -10.28
CA ASN A 10 -7.10 -6.22 -11.48
C ASN A 10 -6.87 -5.35 -12.72
N ALA A 11 -6.11 -5.86 -13.69
CA ALA A 11 -5.72 -5.11 -14.88
C ALA A 11 -6.91 -4.73 -15.78
N ARG A 12 -7.95 -5.58 -15.83
CA ARG A 12 -9.13 -5.39 -16.69
C ARG A 12 -10.10 -4.38 -16.08
N THR A 13 -10.35 -4.48 -14.78
CA THR A 13 -11.35 -3.67 -14.09
C THR A 13 -10.80 -2.39 -13.48
N GLY A 14 -9.46 -2.31 -13.26
CA GLY A 14 -8.80 -1.22 -12.55
C GLY A 14 -9.17 -1.14 -11.06
N LYS A 15 -9.87 -2.14 -10.52
CA LYS A 15 -10.34 -2.19 -9.13
C LYS A 15 -9.36 -2.97 -8.26
N SER A 16 -9.35 -2.65 -6.97
CA SER A 16 -8.67 -3.45 -5.95
C SER A 16 -9.40 -4.78 -5.74
N GLU A 17 -8.63 -5.83 -5.58
CA GLU A 17 -9.06 -7.15 -5.11
C GLU A 17 -8.12 -7.60 -3.99
N TYR A 18 -8.62 -8.45 -3.10
CA TYR A 18 -7.90 -8.86 -1.90
C TYR A 18 -7.79 -10.37 -1.87
N LEU A 19 -6.57 -10.85 -1.88
CA LEU A 19 -6.23 -12.26 -1.99
C LEU A 19 -5.78 -12.78 -0.63
N ASP A 20 -6.08 -14.05 -0.33
CA ASP A 20 -5.50 -14.75 0.80
C ASP A 20 -4.00 -15.00 0.54
N GLY A 21 -3.16 -14.33 1.30
CA GLY A 21 -1.70 -14.46 1.21
C GLY A 21 -1.16 -15.74 1.86
N LEU A 22 -1.99 -16.47 2.62
CA LEU A 22 -1.64 -17.75 3.23
C LEU A 22 -1.93 -18.94 2.30
N THR A 23 -2.54 -18.70 1.12
CA THR A 23 -2.70 -19.73 0.11
C THR A 23 -1.35 -20.38 -0.17
N ASP A 24 -1.28 -21.70 -0.09
CA ASP A 24 -0.03 -22.47 -0.30
C ASP A 24 0.44 -22.32 -1.76
N ASP A 25 1.08 -21.21 -2.01
CA ASP A 25 1.70 -20.84 -3.27
C ASP A 25 3.20 -20.64 -3.03
N ARG A 26 3.96 -21.75 -3.19
CA ARG A 26 5.43 -21.74 -3.09
C ARG A 26 6.12 -20.69 -3.97
N LYS A 27 5.39 -20.06 -4.89
CA LYS A 27 5.88 -19.00 -5.78
C LYS A 27 5.59 -17.60 -5.26
N PHE A 28 4.91 -17.46 -4.13
CA PHE A 28 4.49 -16.16 -3.58
C PHE A 28 3.73 -15.29 -4.60
N THR A 29 2.81 -15.92 -5.34
CA THR A 29 2.17 -15.29 -6.50
C THR A 29 1.39 -14.03 -6.13
N ALA A 30 0.64 -14.04 -5.02
CA ALA A 30 -0.08 -12.87 -4.52
C ALA A 30 0.89 -11.74 -4.13
N SER A 31 1.97 -12.07 -3.39
CA SER A 31 2.99 -11.10 -2.97
C SER A 31 3.75 -10.52 -4.17
N ARG A 32 4.02 -11.32 -5.20
CA ARG A 32 4.62 -10.82 -6.46
C ARG A 32 3.66 -9.92 -7.22
N ALA A 33 2.36 -10.22 -7.23
CA ALA A 33 1.36 -9.40 -7.89
C ALA A 33 1.23 -8.01 -7.26
N THR A 34 1.23 -7.93 -5.92
CA THR A 34 1.14 -6.65 -5.22
C THR A 34 2.39 -5.77 -5.34
N CYS A 35 3.53 -6.35 -5.80
CA CYS A 35 4.76 -5.61 -6.10
C CYS A 35 4.93 -5.32 -7.60
N ALA A 36 4.04 -5.79 -8.47
CA ALA A 36 4.16 -5.65 -9.91
C ALA A 36 3.66 -4.29 -10.39
N MET A 37 4.51 -3.26 -10.32
CA MET A 37 4.17 -1.93 -10.84
C MET A 37 3.96 -1.94 -12.36
N PRO A 38 2.85 -1.38 -12.87
CA PRO A 38 2.60 -1.30 -14.31
C PRO A 38 3.76 -0.65 -15.06
N LEU A 39 4.13 -1.20 -16.20
CA LEU A 39 5.23 -0.86 -17.10
C LEU A 39 6.65 -1.18 -16.58
N LEU A 40 6.85 -1.27 -15.27
CA LEU A 40 8.16 -1.66 -14.69
C LEU A 40 8.28 -3.17 -14.57
N PHE A 41 7.16 -3.85 -14.30
CA PHE A 41 7.11 -5.30 -14.15
C PHE A 41 5.95 -5.89 -14.97
N PRO A 42 6.08 -7.14 -15.43
CA PRO A 42 4.97 -7.85 -16.07
C PRO A 42 3.83 -8.08 -15.08
N SER A 43 2.59 -8.07 -15.58
CA SER A 43 1.44 -8.48 -14.77
C SER A 43 1.56 -9.93 -14.32
N ILE A 44 1.08 -10.22 -13.13
CA ILE A 44 1.01 -11.59 -12.61
C ILE A 44 -0.38 -12.16 -12.91
N ARG A 45 -0.42 -13.39 -13.46
CA ARG A 45 -1.68 -14.08 -13.74
C ARG A 45 -2.06 -14.98 -12.56
N ILE A 46 -3.29 -14.81 -12.07
CA ILE A 46 -3.89 -15.61 -10.99
C ILE A 46 -5.30 -15.99 -11.45
N ASN A 47 -5.62 -17.27 -11.48
CA ASN A 47 -6.94 -17.79 -11.90
C ASN A 47 -7.45 -17.21 -13.24
N GLY A 48 -6.54 -17.05 -14.22
CA GLY A 48 -6.88 -16.52 -15.55
C GLY A 48 -6.86 -14.99 -15.66
N GLU A 49 -7.03 -14.24 -14.58
CA GLU A 49 -6.99 -12.78 -14.54
C GLU A 49 -5.56 -12.24 -14.38
N LYS A 50 -5.33 -11.01 -14.79
CA LYS A 50 -4.03 -10.32 -14.67
C LYS A 50 -4.09 -9.26 -13.59
N TYR A 51 -3.07 -9.27 -12.75
CA TYR A 51 -2.95 -8.36 -11.62
C TYR A 51 -1.67 -7.55 -11.64
N TYR A 52 -1.76 -6.37 -11.07
CA TYR A 52 -0.68 -5.42 -10.80
C TYR A 52 -0.68 -4.99 -9.33
N ASP A 53 0.28 -4.16 -8.96
CA ASP A 53 0.46 -3.58 -7.63
C ASP A 53 -0.86 -3.06 -7.05
N GLY A 54 -1.21 -3.51 -5.85
CA GLY A 54 -2.42 -3.10 -5.14
C GLY A 54 -2.49 -1.61 -4.86
N GLY A 55 -1.34 -0.99 -4.65
CA GLY A 55 -1.23 0.46 -4.43
C GLY A 55 -1.57 1.32 -5.65
N VAL A 56 -1.96 0.74 -6.80
CA VAL A 56 -2.54 1.47 -7.94
C VAL A 56 -3.98 1.86 -7.63
N ALA A 57 -4.81 0.90 -7.21
CA ALA A 57 -6.23 1.11 -6.95
C ALA A 57 -6.52 1.44 -5.47
N ASP A 58 -5.80 0.81 -4.52
CA ASP A 58 -5.99 0.99 -3.09
C ASP A 58 -4.63 1.07 -2.35
N PRO A 59 -4.01 2.27 -2.33
CA PRO A 59 -2.68 2.45 -1.74
C PRO A 59 -2.58 2.22 -0.23
N ILE A 60 -3.66 2.46 0.52
CA ILE A 60 -3.72 2.27 1.98
C ILE A 60 -5.05 1.58 2.31
N PRO A 61 -5.10 0.24 2.37
CA PRO A 61 -6.33 -0.54 2.46
C PRO A 61 -6.97 -0.54 3.87
N ALA A 62 -6.92 0.60 4.57
CA ALA A 62 -7.47 0.74 5.91
C ALA A 62 -9.00 0.50 5.96
N GLN A 63 -9.71 1.00 4.94
CA GLN A 63 -11.16 0.82 4.87
C GLN A 63 -11.54 -0.66 4.66
N HIS A 64 -10.76 -1.39 3.86
CA HIS A 64 -10.95 -2.83 3.69
C HIS A 64 -10.73 -3.58 5.01
N ALA A 65 -9.65 -3.29 5.73
CA ALA A 65 -9.38 -3.91 7.03
C ALA A 65 -10.52 -3.68 8.03
N LEU A 66 -11.10 -2.48 8.07
CA LEU A 66 -12.28 -2.20 8.90
C LEU A 66 -13.51 -2.99 8.45
N SER A 67 -13.75 -3.11 7.13
CA SER A 67 -14.87 -3.92 6.60
C SER A 67 -14.69 -5.42 6.86
N ASP A 68 -13.46 -5.89 7.00
CA ASP A 68 -13.10 -7.26 7.39
C ASP A 68 -13.25 -7.52 8.91
N GLY A 69 -13.73 -6.52 9.67
CA GLY A 69 -14.02 -6.64 11.09
C GLY A 69 -12.90 -6.19 12.02
N CYS A 70 -11.83 -5.59 11.51
CA CYS A 70 -10.82 -5.00 12.39
C CYS A 70 -11.38 -3.75 13.07
N GLY A 71 -11.50 -3.76 14.39
CA GLY A 71 -11.99 -2.59 15.17
C GLY A 71 -10.96 -1.47 15.24
N ARG A 72 -9.66 -1.82 15.25
CA ARG A 72 -8.52 -0.92 15.39
C ARG A 72 -7.39 -1.30 14.42
N LEU A 73 -6.58 -0.33 14.00
CA LEU A 73 -5.54 -0.52 12.99
C LEU A 73 -4.19 0.01 13.48
N ILE A 74 -3.12 -0.75 13.26
CA ILE A 74 -1.75 -0.21 13.25
C ILE A 74 -1.36 -0.02 11.79
N LEU A 75 -1.07 1.22 11.40
CA LEU A 75 -0.77 1.61 10.02
C LEU A 75 0.71 1.97 9.91
N VAL A 76 1.44 1.26 9.07
CA VAL A 76 2.83 1.57 8.76
C VAL A 76 2.88 2.27 7.40
N LEU A 77 3.15 3.57 7.40
CA LEU A 77 3.22 4.39 6.20
C LEU A 77 4.67 4.72 5.84
N THR A 78 4.95 4.85 4.55
CA THR A 78 6.29 5.15 4.01
C THR A 78 6.51 6.65 3.73
N GLN A 79 5.51 7.47 4.01
CA GLN A 79 5.58 8.92 3.77
C GLN A 79 5.31 9.69 5.07
N PRO A 80 5.98 10.83 5.29
CA PRO A 80 5.86 11.61 6.52
C PRO A 80 4.48 12.28 6.66
N LYS A 81 4.23 12.79 7.86
CA LYS A 81 3.03 13.58 8.13
C LYS A 81 2.99 14.82 7.23
N GLY A 82 1.81 15.11 6.69
CA GLY A 82 1.62 16.26 5.79
C GLY A 82 1.97 15.98 4.33
N TYR A 83 2.62 14.85 4.00
CA TYR A 83 2.87 14.49 2.60
C TYR A 83 1.55 14.36 1.82
N ARG A 84 1.54 14.90 0.60
CA ARG A 84 0.42 14.74 -0.36
C ARG A 84 0.98 14.33 -1.71
N LYS A 85 0.48 13.22 -2.22
CA LYS A 85 0.87 12.68 -3.52
C LYS A 85 0.35 13.59 -4.64
N ARG A 86 1.18 13.82 -5.66
CA ARG A 86 0.83 14.59 -6.86
C ARG A 86 0.91 13.70 -8.10
N LEU A 87 0.13 14.05 -9.11
CA LEU A 87 0.17 13.37 -10.40
C LEU A 87 1.42 13.77 -11.19
N GLY A 88 2.41 12.87 -11.23
CA GLY A 88 3.68 13.08 -11.91
C GLY A 88 3.59 12.88 -13.44
N LYS A 89 4.56 13.45 -14.18
CA LYS A 89 4.67 13.30 -15.65
C LYS A 89 4.85 11.83 -16.06
N GLN A 90 5.64 11.06 -15.31
CA GLN A 90 5.87 9.64 -15.57
C GLN A 90 4.58 8.82 -15.43
N THR A 91 3.76 9.10 -14.41
CA THR A 91 2.46 8.45 -14.22
C THR A 91 1.50 8.75 -15.36
N LYS A 92 1.48 10.00 -15.88
CA LYS A 92 0.67 10.37 -17.04
C LYS A 92 1.11 9.62 -18.30
N ALA A 93 2.42 9.54 -18.55
CA ALA A 93 2.96 8.79 -19.68
C ALA A 93 2.65 7.29 -19.58
N ALA A 94 2.81 6.71 -18.39
CA ALA A 94 2.47 5.31 -18.12
C ALA A 94 0.98 5.02 -18.36
N ALA A 95 0.09 5.88 -17.86
CA ALA A 95 -1.34 5.76 -18.07
C ALA A 95 -1.72 5.82 -19.56
N ARG A 96 -1.10 6.74 -20.32
CA ARG A 96 -1.31 6.85 -21.77
C ARG A 96 -0.92 5.58 -22.53
N LEU A 97 0.20 4.95 -22.18
CA LEU A 97 0.63 3.69 -22.80
C LEU A 97 -0.32 2.54 -22.47
N LEU A 98 -0.88 2.52 -21.26
CA LEU A 98 -1.82 1.49 -20.81
C LEU A 98 -3.25 1.68 -21.34
N SER A 99 -3.62 2.90 -21.75
CA SER A 99 -5.01 3.27 -22.05
C SER A 99 -5.67 2.44 -23.14
N VAL A 100 -4.92 1.99 -24.14
CA VAL A 100 -5.43 1.15 -25.24
C VAL A 100 -5.76 -0.25 -24.75
N LYS A 101 -4.83 -0.87 -24.01
CA LYS A 101 -4.97 -2.28 -23.58
C LYS A 101 -5.75 -2.44 -22.28
N TYR A 102 -5.59 -1.50 -21.37
CA TYR A 102 -6.16 -1.53 -20.02
C TYR A 102 -6.71 -0.16 -19.62
N PRO A 103 -7.81 0.32 -20.25
CA PRO A 103 -8.34 1.66 -20.00
C PRO A 103 -8.73 1.91 -18.54
N ALA A 104 -9.32 0.91 -17.88
CA ALA A 104 -9.70 1.02 -16.48
C ALA A 104 -8.47 1.10 -15.54
N LEU A 105 -7.41 0.31 -15.81
CA LEU A 105 -6.15 0.41 -15.07
C LEU A 105 -5.47 1.77 -15.29
N SER A 106 -5.51 2.27 -16.52
CA SER A 106 -5.00 3.60 -16.86
C SER A 106 -5.70 4.70 -16.05
N LYS A 107 -7.03 4.63 -15.95
CA LYS A 107 -7.83 5.55 -15.13
C LYS A 107 -7.44 5.45 -13.64
N ALA A 108 -7.36 4.23 -13.09
CA ALA A 108 -6.95 4.01 -11.71
C ALA A 108 -5.57 4.62 -11.43
N LEU A 109 -4.62 4.46 -12.35
CA LEU A 109 -3.27 5.01 -12.24
C LEU A 109 -3.27 6.56 -12.22
N LEU A 110 -4.11 7.20 -13.03
CA LEU A 110 -4.29 8.66 -13.04
C LEU A 110 -4.93 9.17 -11.74
N GLU A 111 -5.86 8.43 -11.17
CA GLU A 111 -6.60 8.80 -9.96
C GLU A 111 -5.87 8.40 -8.65
N ARG A 112 -4.82 7.56 -8.73
CA ARG A 112 -4.06 7.04 -7.59
C ARG A 112 -3.68 8.10 -6.56
N HIS A 113 -3.25 9.29 -7.00
CA HIS A 113 -2.84 10.38 -6.11
C HIS A 113 -4.01 10.95 -5.31
N LEU A 114 -5.21 11.02 -5.89
CA LEU A 114 -6.43 11.48 -5.22
C LEU A 114 -6.89 10.44 -4.19
N VAL A 115 -6.87 9.15 -4.58
CA VAL A 115 -7.23 8.02 -3.69
C VAL A 115 -6.29 8.01 -2.49
N TYR A 116 -4.97 8.03 -2.72
CA TYR A 116 -3.96 8.07 -1.66
C TYR A 116 -4.19 9.22 -0.67
N ASN A 117 -4.40 10.44 -1.17
CA ASN A 117 -4.56 11.61 -0.32
C ASN A 117 -5.85 11.53 0.54
N ARG A 118 -6.95 11.01 -0.01
CA ARG A 118 -8.18 10.75 0.75
C ARG A 118 -7.98 9.69 1.82
N GLN A 119 -7.26 8.62 1.50
CA GLN A 119 -6.97 7.54 2.45
C GLN A 119 -6.07 8.00 3.59
N VAL A 120 -5.06 8.85 3.31
CA VAL A 120 -4.25 9.45 4.37
C VAL A 120 -5.12 10.27 5.33
N LEU A 121 -6.01 11.13 4.80
CA LEU A 121 -6.93 11.90 5.64
C LEU A 121 -7.86 11.02 6.47
N PHE A 122 -8.37 9.95 5.87
CA PHE A 122 -9.20 8.96 6.57
C PHE A 122 -8.42 8.28 7.71
N CYS A 123 -7.17 7.86 7.46
CA CYS A 123 -6.31 7.26 8.47
C CYS A 123 -5.99 8.26 9.60
N GLU A 124 -5.71 9.52 9.28
CA GLU A 124 -5.46 10.59 10.25
C GLU A 124 -6.71 10.86 11.11
N GLU A 125 -7.90 10.73 10.55
CA GLU A 125 -9.15 10.85 11.31
C GLU A 125 -9.36 9.65 12.25
N LEU A 126 -9.07 8.43 11.79
CA LEU A 126 -9.10 7.23 12.66
C LEU A 126 -8.09 7.34 13.81
N GLU A 127 -6.91 7.93 13.56
CA GLU A 127 -5.89 8.17 14.59
C GLU A 127 -6.42 9.14 15.68
N LYS A 128 -7.05 10.26 15.29
CA LYS A 128 -7.70 11.19 16.25
C LYS A 128 -8.79 10.53 17.09
N GLN A 129 -9.51 9.58 16.51
CA GLN A 129 -10.55 8.82 17.18
C GLN A 129 -10.01 7.69 18.08
N GLY A 130 -8.68 7.52 18.16
CA GLY A 130 -8.05 6.42 18.88
C GLY A 130 -8.27 5.04 18.26
N ARG A 131 -8.73 4.98 17.00
CA ARG A 131 -8.98 3.74 16.25
C ARG A 131 -7.82 3.33 15.37
N ALA A 132 -6.85 4.20 15.16
CA ALA A 132 -5.62 3.87 14.46
C ALA A 132 -4.40 4.37 15.22
N LEU A 133 -3.29 3.64 15.11
CA LEU A 133 -1.95 4.07 15.48
C LEU A 133 -1.13 4.13 14.20
N ILE A 134 -0.61 5.32 13.84
CA ILE A 134 0.13 5.51 12.61
C ILE A 134 1.63 5.60 12.91
N LEU A 135 2.40 4.67 12.33
CA LEU A 135 3.86 4.68 12.31
C LEU A 135 4.30 5.22 10.94
N ARG A 136 5.07 6.30 10.92
CA ARG A 136 5.54 6.92 9.68
C ARG A 136 6.91 7.57 9.87
N PRO A 137 7.75 7.64 8.83
CA PRO A 137 9.05 8.29 8.90
C PRO A 137 8.90 9.82 9.02
N GLU A 138 9.95 10.48 9.47
CA GLU A 138 10.02 11.95 9.54
C GLU A 138 10.29 12.58 8.17
N SER A 139 10.98 11.85 7.27
CA SER A 139 11.31 12.26 5.91
C SER A 139 10.74 11.28 4.87
N PRO A 140 10.47 11.72 3.62
CA PRO A 140 10.00 10.83 2.56
C PRO A 140 11.01 9.73 2.27
N LEU A 141 10.52 8.51 2.03
CA LEU A 141 11.33 7.38 1.57
C LEU A 141 11.22 7.25 0.05
N ASP A 142 12.38 7.02 -0.60
CA ASP A 142 12.40 6.68 -2.03
C ASP A 142 12.19 5.18 -2.22
N SER A 143 11.12 4.82 -2.94
CA SER A 143 10.79 3.42 -3.26
C SER A 143 11.75 2.79 -4.27
N PHE A 144 12.61 3.58 -4.92
CA PHE A 144 13.58 3.13 -5.91
C PHE A 144 15.03 3.35 -5.48
N GLU A 145 15.24 3.58 -4.18
CA GLU A 145 16.59 3.71 -3.63
C GLU A 145 17.43 2.46 -3.92
N LYS A 146 18.68 2.66 -4.35
CA LYS A 146 19.62 1.61 -4.70
C LYS A 146 20.90 1.66 -3.87
N ASP A 147 21.15 2.78 -3.21
CA ASP A 147 22.31 2.91 -2.34
C ASP A 147 22.12 2.06 -1.08
N ILE A 148 23.06 1.12 -0.87
CA ILE A 148 22.96 0.15 0.20
C ILE A 148 23.04 0.81 1.58
N GLU A 149 23.84 1.87 1.73
CA GLU A 149 23.96 2.54 3.02
C GLU A 149 22.70 3.33 3.35
N THR A 150 22.10 4.00 2.38
CA THR A 150 20.80 4.66 2.51
C THR A 150 19.70 3.66 2.88
N LEU A 151 19.68 2.47 2.28
CA LEU A 151 18.74 1.40 2.63
C LEU A 151 18.95 0.92 4.08
N ARG A 152 20.21 0.76 4.51
CA ARG A 152 20.54 0.40 5.92
C ARG A 152 20.10 1.49 6.90
N GLN A 153 20.32 2.76 6.58
CA GLN A 153 19.88 3.88 7.40
C GLN A 153 18.37 3.92 7.52
N THR A 154 17.65 3.71 6.42
CA THR A 154 16.18 3.61 6.39
C THR A 154 15.68 2.48 7.27
N TYR A 155 16.33 1.31 7.23
CA TYR A 155 16.01 0.18 8.11
C TYR A 155 16.22 0.54 9.59
N ARG A 156 17.39 1.11 9.95
CA ARG A 156 17.69 1.52 11.34
C ARG A 156 16.68 2.57 11.85
N MET A 157 16.32 3.53 11.00
CA MET A 157 15.31 4.55 11.32
C MET A 157 13.95 3.91 11.62
N GLY A 158 13.49 2.98 10.79
CA GLY A 158 12.22 2.27 11.02
C GLY A 158 12.24 1.44 12.30
N HIS A 159 13.36 0.76 12.58
CA HIS A 159 13.56 0.00 13.80
C HIS A 159 13.51 0.90 15.04
N ALA A 160 14.29 1.97 15.05
CA ALA A 160 14.33 2.93 16.15
C ALA A 160 12.98 3.61 16.40
N LEU A 161 12.23 3.93 15.32
CA LEU A 161 10.88 4.45 15.43
C LEU A 161 9.94 3.47 16.15
N CYS A 162 9.98 2.19 15.80
CA CYS A 162 9.16 1.18 16.46
C CYS A 162 9.58 0.97 17.92
N GLU A 163 10.88 0.93 18.21
CA GLU A 163 11.40 0.80 19.58
C GLU A 163 10.97 1.97 20.46
N SER A 164 11.14 3.20 19.99
CA SER A 164 10.76 4.40 20.75
C SER A 164 9.26 4.52 21.05
N ARG A 165 8.41 3.83 20.27
CA ARG A 165 6.96 3.80 20.44
C ARG A 165 6.42 2.45 20.92
N MET A 166 7.28 1.56 21.38
CA MET A 166 6.88 0.19 21.72
C MET A 166 5.84 0.14 22.85
N ASP A 167 5.94 0.99 23.86
CA ASP A 167 4.99 1.03 24.96
C ASP A 167 3.61 1.52 24.48
N GLU A 168 3.58 2.50 23.58
CA GLU A 168 2.37 3.00 22.94
C GLU A 168 1.71 1.90 22.07
N ILE A 169 2.52 1.16 21.31
CA ILE A 169 2.05 0.03 20.48
C ILE A 169 1.43 -1.04 21.37
N LYS A 170 2.09 -1.44 22.46
CA LYS A 170 1.58 -2.44 23.40
C LYS A 170 0.28 -1.98 24.06
N ALA A 171 0.22 -0.73 24.52
CA ALA A 171 -0.98 -0.16 25.12
C ALA A 171 -2.13 -0.10 24.11
N PHE A 172 -1.85 0.24 22.85
CA PHE A 172 -2.85 0.27 21.79
C PHE A 172 -3.42 -1.12 21.49
N ILE A 173 -2.58 -2.16 21.47
CA ILE A 173 -3.00 -3.56 21.25
C ILE A 173 -3.81 -4.07 22.43
N ALA A 174 -3.43 -3.74 23.67
CA ALA A 174 -4.12 -4.20 24.87
C ALA A 174 -5.56 -3.67 25.02
N GLN A 175 -5.92 -2.61 24.26
CA GLN A 175 -7.26 -2.03 24.22
C GLN A 175 -8.11 -2.57 23.04
N ALA A 176 -7.61 -3.52 22.25
CA ALA A 176 -8.27 -4.07 21.05
C ALA A 176 -9.27 -5.18 21.40
#